data_0ccf4dae663cb4ad6add2c24dded96a1
#
_entry.id   0ccf4dae663cb4ad6add2c24dded96a1
#
_cell.length_a   1.000
_cell.length_b   1.000
_cell.length_c   1.000
_cell.angle_alpha   90.00
_cell.angle_beta   90.00
_cell.angle_gamma   90.00
#
_symmetry.space_group_name_H-M   'P 1'
#
loop_
_entity.id
_entity.type
_entity.pdbx_description
1 polymer ?
#
loop_
_entity_poly.entity_id
_entity_poly.type
_entity_poly.pdbx_seq_one_letter_code
_entity_poly.pdbx_strand_id
1 'polypeptide(L)'
;MISKKLSLNKVCIILATTILLLSVVMFSVLYILTKEMSVVFCSMAFGLLFLLCVTAFVILIRRKLTLFSEILCCTLDEMMNGKIDVSQVAEEENLFYKINHRLVRLYEVMQESKNSVASERADLQELISDISHQVKTPIANLKMINATLLEQEVPPDKQREFLLASGTQLDKLDFLMQAMIKTSRLETGVISLEKKQQPIYDTLAMALGGIFLNAERKHIQVEVNCPETLVVSHDRKWTAEALFNILDNAVKYTPEYGSIRVCVESWEMHLKVSITDTGKGIPAEQQHEIFSRFVKLDSFSQGAGLGLSICQSLVERMGGQIGVNSREGEGSCFWFT
;
A
#
# COMPACT_ATOMS: atom_id res chain seq x y z
N MET A 1 12.55 5.39 -42.23
CA MET A 1 12.37 6.43 -43.26
C MET A 1 11.90 7.70 -42.58
N ILE A 2 12.82 8.60 -42.20
CA ILE A 2 12.53 9.83 -41.47
C ILE A 2 12.07 10.87 -42.48
N SER A 3 10.76 11.10 -42.55
CA SER A 3 10.19 12.21 -43.34
C SER A 3 10.85 13.51 -42.85
N LYS A 4 11.57 14.21 -43.73
CA LYS A 4 12.10 15.56 -43.48
C LYS A 4 10.92 16.44 -43.05
N LYS A 5 10.75 16.66 -41.71
CA LYS A 5 9.76 17.60 -41.20
C LYS A 5 10.07 18.99 -41.75
N LEU A 6 9.31 19.41 -42.77
CA LEU A 6 9.34 20.82 -43.21
C LEU A 6 8.97 21.68 -41.99
N SER A 7 9.81 22.65 -41.66
CA SER A 7 9.47 23.60 -40.60
C SER A 7 8.15 24.30 -40.96
N LEU A 8 7.32 24.56 -39.95
CA LEU A 8 5.99 25.18 -40.11
C LEU A 8 6.08 26.47 -40.92
N ASN A 9 7.20 27.22 -40.78
CA ASN A 9 7.51 28.39 -41.58
C ASN A 9 7.64 28.09 -43.08
N LYS A 10 8.30 26.99 -43.44
CA LYS A 10 8.44 26.59 -44.87
C LYS A 10 7.09 26.18 -45.46
N VAL A 11 6.24 25.50 -44.68
CA VAL A 11 4.88 25.14 -45.14
C VAL A 11 4.02 26.40 -45.35
N CYS A 12 4.07 27.36 -44.44
CA CYS A 12 3.34 28.62 -44.58
C CYS A 12 3.83 29.44 -45.78
N ILE A 13 5.16 29.48 -46.04
CA ILE A 13 5.72 30.19 -47.21
C ILE A 13 5.29 29.50 -48.51
N ILE A 14 5.34 28.17 -48.56
CA ILE A 14 4.89 27.41 -49.75
C ILE A 14 3.41 27.65 -50.01
N LEU A 15 2.57 27.63 -48.94
CA LEU A 15 1.15 27.86 -49.09
C LEU A 15 0.85 29.30 -49.52
N ALA A 16 1.54 30.29 -49.01
CA ALA A 16 1.39 31.69 -49.39
C ALA A 16 1.83 31.93 -50.90
N THR A 17 2.93 31.31 -51.31
CA THR A 17 3.40 31.40 -52.70
C THR A 17 2.45 30.71 -53.71
N THR A 18 1.87 29.55 -53.32
CA THR A 18 0.89 28.86 -54.17
C THR A 18 -0.41 29.65 -54.28
N ILE A 19 -0.89 30.24 -53.20
CA ILE A 19 -2.11 31.08 -53.20
C ILE A 19 -1.86 32.33 -54.07
N LEU A 20 -0.71 32.97 -53.96
CA LEU A 20 -0.35 34.12 -54.76
C LEU A 20 -0.32 33.79 -56.26
N LEU A 21 0.28 32.66 -56.64
CA LEU A 21 0.37 32.21 -58.03
C LEU A 21 -1.01 31.89 -58.62
N LEU A 22 -1.87 31.22 -57.81
CA LEU A 22 -3.28 30.94 -58.18
C LEU A 22 -4.09 32.22 -58.38
N SER A 23 -3.88 33.21 -57.51
CA SER A 23 -4.58 34.51 -57.61
C SER A 23 -4.19 35.27 -58.85
N VAL A 24 -2.90 35.29 -59.23
CA VAL A 24 -2.43 35.95 -60.47
C VAL A 24 -3.02 35.27 -61.70
N VAL A 25 -3.07 33.94 -61.75
CA VAL A 25 -3.72 33.21 -62.86
C VAL A 25 -5.20 33.52 -62.94
N MET A 26 -5.90 33.53 -61.81
CA MET A 26 -7.35 33.84 -61.74
C MET A 26 -7.61 35.25 -62.22
N PHE A 27 -6.84 36.27 -61.82
CA PHE A 27 -7.02 37.67 -62.28
C PHE A 27 -6.73 37.80 -63.75
N SER A 28 -5.72 37.08 -64.31
CA SER A 28 -5.43 37.10 -65.78
C SER A 28 -6.59 36.51 -66.57
N VAL A 29 -7.14 35.39 -66.12
CA VAL A 29 -8.30 34.75 -66.78
C VAL A 29 -9.54 35.66 -66.72
N LEU A 30 -9.79 36.29 -65.54
CA LEU A 30 -10.93 37.20 -65.35
C LEU A 30 -10.83 38.41 -66.27
N TYR A 31 -9.61 38.99 -66.46
CA TYR A 31 -9.38 40.09 -67.40
C TYR A 31 -9.65 39.72 -68.85
N ILE A 32 -9.23 38.52 -69.29
CA ILE A 32 -9.46 38.03 -70.60
C ILE A 32 -10.97 37.80 -70.90
N LEU A 33 -11.73 37.36 -69.89
CA LEU A 33 -13.14 37.03 -70.05
C LEU A 33 -14.04 38.27 -70.00
N THR A 34 -13.77 39.22 -69.06
CA THR A 34 -14.68 40.38 -68.84
C THR A 34 -14.29 41.61 -69.60
N LYS A 35 -12.99 41.81 -70.01
CA LYS A 35 -12.41 43.00 -70.59
C LYS A 35 -12.71 44.31 -69.79
N GLU A 36 -13.27 44.20 -68.59
CA GLU A 36 -13.59 45.36 -67.74
C GLU A 36 -12.61 45.49 -66.61
N MET A 37 -11.86 46.58 -66.50
CA MET A 37 -10.85 46.84 -65.50
C MET A 37 -11.46 47.00 -64.11
N SER A 38 -12.69 47.49 -63.98
CA SER A 38 -13.42 47.66 -62.72
C SER A 38 -13.64 46.34 -61.98
N VAL A 39 -14.00 45.27 -62.69
CA VAL A 39 -14.22 43.93 -62.14
C VAL A 39 -12.89 43.32 -61.65
N VAL A 40 -11.82 43.56 -62.38
CA VAL A 40 -10.47 43.10 -61.94
C VAL A 40 -10.01 43.81 -60.69
N PHE A 41 -10.25 45.13 -60.56
CA PHE A 41 -9.90 45.88 -59.34
C PHE A 41 -10.72 45.40 -58.12
N CYS A 42 -12.05 45.20 -58.27
CA CYS A 42 -12.90 44.68 -57.19
C CYS A 42 -12.43 43.27 -56.75
N SER A 43 -12.12 42.39 -57.69
CA SER A 43 -11.64 41.03 -57.36
C SER A 43 -10.26 41.03 -56.74
N MET A 44 -9.34 41.93 -57.13
CA MET A 44 -8.05 42.13 -56.47
C MET A 44 -8.22 42.61 -55.02
N ALA A 45 -9.09 43.58 -54.78
CA ALA A 45 -9.37 44.10 -53.44
C ALA A 45 -9.93 42.99 -52.53
N PHE A 46 -10.85 42.18 -53.04
CA PHE A 46 -11.38 41.03 -52.32
C PHE A 46 -10.31 39.96 -52.04
N GLY A 47 -9.49 39.64 -53.01
CA GLY A 47 -8.37 38.72 -52.86
C GLY A 47 -7.34 39.18 -51.80
N LEU A 48 -7.04 40.49 -51.78
CA LEU A 48 -6.15 41.09 -50.76
C LEU A 48 -6.76 40.99 -49.34
N LEU A 49 -8.04 41.30 -49.21
CA LEU A 49 -8.78 41.18 -47.94
C LEU A 49 -8.78 39.73 -47.46
N PHE A 50 -9.07 38.76 -48.34
CA PHE A 50 -9.05 37.34 -48.01
C PHE A 50 -7.63 36.90 -47.56
N LEU A 51 -6.58 37.33 -48.26
CA LEU A 51 -5.19 37.02 -47.87
C LEU A 51 -4.86 37.60 -46.46
N LEU A 52 -5.30 38.82 -46.16
CA LEU A 52 -5.15 39.44 -44.84
C LEU A 52 -5.86 38.63 -43.76
N CYS A 53 -7.09 38.20 -44.02
CA CYS A 53 -7.83 37.34 -43.06
C CYS A 53 -7.12 36.00 -42.79
N VAL A 54 -6.62 35.35 -43.87
CA VAL A 54 -5.89 34.07 -43.73
C VAL A 54 -4.58 34.26 -42.96
N THR A 55 -3.80 35.33 -43.26
CA THR A 55 -2.56 35.60 -42.55
C THR A 55 -2.80 35.92 -41.08
N ALA A 56 -3.82 36.73 -40.77
CA ALA A 56 -4.25 37.00 -39.38
C ALA A 56 -4.63 35.72 -38.62
N PHE A 57 -5.41 34.85 -39.28
CA PHE A 57 -5.82 33.56 -38.72
C PHE A 57 -4.61 32.65 -38.44
N VAL A 58 -3.69 32.55 -39.37
CA VAL A 58 -2.45 31.74 -39.21
C VAL A 58 -1.60 32.29 -38.04
N ILE A 59 -1.49 33.62 -37.91
CA ILE A 59 -0.75 34.27 -36.81
C ILE A 59 -1.40 33.96 -35.47
N LEU A 60 -2.74 34.02 -35.39
CA LEU A 60 -3.49 33.74 -34.19
C LEU A 60 -3.31 32.27 -33.72
N ILE A 61 -3.44 31.32 -34.70
CA ILE A 61 -3.22 29.90 -34.40
C ILE A 61 -1.78 29.67 -33.91
N ARG A 62 -0.82 30.27 -34.60
CA ARG A 62 0.60 30.12 -34.23
C ARG A 62 0.88 30.64 -32.84
N ARG A 63 0.33 31.81 -32.47
CA ARG A 63 0.47 32.35 -31.09
C ARG A 63 -0.14 31.42 -30.05
N LYS A 64 -1.34 30.88 -30.31
CA LYS A 64 -1.99 29.92 -29.39
C LYS A 64 -1.18 28.62 -29.23
N LEU A 65 -0.64 28.07 -30.31
CA LEU A 65 0.18 26.86 -30.28
C LEU A 65 1.51 27.08 -29.54
N THR A 66 2.16 28.25 -29.74
CA THR A 66 3.41 28.55 -29.03
C THR A 66 3.17 28.69 -27.54
N LEU A 67 2.13 29.44 -27.14
CA LEU A 67 1.76 29.60 -25.72
C LEU A 67 1.46 28.24 -25.07
N PHE A 68 0.71 27.37 -25.78
CA PHE A 68 0.43 26.02 -25.27
C PHE A 68 1.70 25.19 -25.10
N SER A 69 2.63 25.24 -26.07
CA SER A 69 3.90 24.52 -25.97
C SER A 69 4.74 25.02 -24.78
N GLU A 70 4.77 26.33 -24.52
CA GLU A 70 5.48 26.92 -23.38
C GLU A 70 4.86 26.47 -22.06
N ILE A 71 3.53 26.53 -21.93
CA ILE A 71 2.83 26.06 -20.73
C ILE A 71 3.09 24.57 -20.50
N LEU A 72 3.01 23.75 -21.53
CA LEU A 72 3.25 22.30 -21.42
C LEU A 72 4.70 21.99 -20.97
N CYS A 73 5.69 22.70 -21.57
CA CYS A 73 7.08 22.54 -21.18
C CYS A 73 7.30 22.96 -19.72
N CYS A 74 6.73 24.11 -19.31
CA CYS A 74 6.82 24.60 -17.94
C CYS A 74 6.20 23.58 -16.94
N THR A 75 5.01 23.07 -17.23
CA THR A 75 4.36 22.03 -16.40
C THR A 75 5.21 20.77 -16.30
N LEU A 76 5.81 20.31 -17.40
CA LEU A 76 6.70 19.14 -17.37
C LEU A 76 7.99 19.40 -16.59
N ASP A 77 8.56 20.59 -16.68
CA ASP A 77 9.76 20.97 -15.91
C ASP A 77 9.45 21.07 -14.40
N GLU A 78 8.27 21.59 -14.03
CA GLU A 78 7.79 21.61 -12.64
C GLU A 78 7.57 20.19 -12.12
N MET A 79 6.98 19.28 -12.92
CA MET A 79 6.84 17.87 -12.60
C MET A 79 8.20 17.20 -12.35
N MET A 80 9.19 17.46 -13.19
CA MET A 80 10.53 16.91 -13.03
C MET A 80 11.23 17.41 -11.77
N ASN A 81 10.94 18.64 -11.35
CA ASN A 81 11.52 19.27 -10.16
C ASN A 81 10.71 18.98 -8.87
N GLY A 82 9.61 18.24 -8.95
CA GLY A 82 8.79 17.88 -7.80
C GLY A 82 8.00 19.04 -7.18
N LYS A 83 7.83 20.16 -7.90
CA LYS A 83 7.11 21.36 -7.45
C LYS A 83 5.92 21.58 -8.39
N ILE A 84 4.77 21.03 -8.06
CA ILE A 84 3.55 21.34 -8.79
C ILE A 84 2.67 22.24 -7.92
N ASP A 85 2.41 23.43 -8.40
CA ASP A 85 1.35 24.27 -7.88
C ASP A 85 0.08 24.08 -8.72
N VAL A 86 -0.80 23.20 -8.25
CA VAL A 86 -2.07 22.83 -8.93
C VAL A 86 -3.02 24.03 -9.06
N SER A 87 -2.75 25.13 -8.36
CA SER A 87 -3.65 26.30 -8.28
C SER A 87 -3.63 27.23 -9.50
N GLN A 88 -2.68 27.06 -10.44
CA GLN A 88 -2.52 27.98 -11.59
C GLN A 88 -3.18 27.51 -12.89
N VAL A 89 -3.97 26.47 -12.88
CA VAL A 89 -4.63 25.99 -14.10
C VAL A 89 -5.90 26.83 -14.35
N ALA A 90 -5.78 27.84 -15.22
CA ALA A 90 -6.87 28.70 -15.61
C ALA A 90 -8.06 27.90 -16.18
N GLU A 91 -9.28 28.24 -15.71
CA GLU A 91 -10.56 27.67 -16.12
C GLU A 91 -10.96 28.07 -17.57
N GLU A 92 -10.27 27.57 -18.57
CA GLU A 92 -10.79 27.63 -19.94
C GLU A 92 -11.11 26.22 -20.42
N GLU A 93 -12.35 25.98 -20.83
CA GLU A 93 -12.84 24.74 -21.47
C GLU A 93 -12.20 24.50 -22.84
N ASN A 94 -10.89 24.33 -22.89
CA ASN A 94 -10.14 24.11 -24.12
C ASN A 94 -9.52 22.71 -24.14
N LEU A 95 -9.32 22.12 -25.32
CA LEU A 95 -8.66 20.83 -25.53
C LEU A 95 -7.30 20.77 -24.80
N PHE A 96 -6.60 21.89 -24.74
CA PHE A 96 -5.31 22.07 -24.10
C PHE A 96 -5.39 21.91 -22.57
N TYR A 97 -6.44 22.44 -21.96
CA TYR A 97 -6.72 22.25 -20.53
C TYR A 97 -6.91 20.76 -20.18
N LYS A 98 -7.69 20.05 -21.02
CA LYS A 98 -7.93 18.61 -20.81
C LYS A 98 -6.63 17.79 -20.87
N ILE A 99 -5.69 18.15 -21.75
CA ILE A 99 -4.40 17.47 -21.86
C ILE A 99 -3.55 17.76 -20.61
N ASN A 100 -3.45 19.03 -20.23
CA ASN A 100 -2.67 19.42 -19.04
C ASN A 100 -3.21 18.78 -17.76
N HIS A 101 -4.52 18.80 -17.55
CA HIS A 101 -5.18 18.15 -16.42
C HIS A 101 -4.93 16.63 -16.37
N ARG A 102 -4.93 15.95 -17.52
CA ARG A 102 -4.59 14.52 -17.57
C ARG A 102 -3.13 14.24 -17.26
N LEU A 103 -2.23 15.13 -17.67
CA LEU A 103 -0.80 15.02 -17.33
C LEU A 103 -0.56 15.21 -15.84
N VAL A 104 -1.16 16.24 -15.22
CA VAL A 104 -1.09 16.46 -13.77
C VAL A 104 -1.60 15.24 -13.01
N ARG A 105 -2.78 14.72 -13.39
CA ARG A 105 -3.33 13.52 -12.76
C ARG A 105 -2.44 12.29 -12.94
N LEU A 106 -1.81 12.11 -14.10
CA LEU A 106 -0.85 11.02 -14.32
C LEU A 106 0.35 11.15 -13.39
N TYR A 107 0.87 12.36 -13.22
CA TYR A 107 1.98 12.64 -12.32
C TYR A 107 1.60 12.36 -10.86
N GLU A 108 0.40 12.79 -10.40
CA GLU A 108 -0.11 12.50 -9.06
C GLU A 108 -0.14 10.98 -8.80
N VAL A 109 -0.72 10.20 -9.72
CA VAL A 109 -0.76 8.73 -9.62
C VAL A 109 0.65 8.13 -9.60
N MET A 110 1.58 8.66 -10.41
CA MET A 110 2.98 8.20 -10.40
C MET A 110 3.70 8.53 -9.09
N GLN A 111 3.47 9.71 -8.52
CA GLN A 111 4.06 10.11 -7.23
C GLN A 111 3.49 9.28 -6.09
N GLU A 112 2.18 9.05 -6.07
CA GLU A 112 1.53 8.18 -5.10
C GLU A 112 2.09 6.75 -5.18
N SER A 113 2.21 6.19 -6.37
CA SER A 113 2.84 4.88 -6.60
C SER A 113 4.30 4.84 -6.14
N LYS A 114 5.08 5.88 -6.45
CA LYS A 114 6.49 5.99 -6.01
C LYS A 114 6.61 6.06 -4.50
N ASN A 115 5.73 6.83 -3.84
CA ASN A 115 5.72 6.96 -2.38
C ASN A 115 5.30 5.64 -1.73
N SER A 116 4.30 4.92 -2.29
CA SER A 116 3.91 3.58 -1.83
C SER A 116 5.08 2.60 -1.91
N VAL A 117 5.78 2.53 -3.05
CA VAL A 117 6.95 1.66 -3.22
C VAL A 117 8.10 2.04 -2.27
N ALA A 118 8.30 3.35 -2.02
CA ALA A 118 9.32 3.80 -1.08
C ALA A 118 8.97 3.42 0.37
N SER A 119 7.70 3.53 0.76
CA SER A 119 7.21 3.08 2.06
C SER A 119 7.37 1.58 2.22
N GLU A 120 6.91 0.78 1.26
CA GLU A 120 7.08 -0.68 1.28
C GLU A 120 8.54 -1.10 1.41
N ARG A 121 9.45 -0.39 0.72
CA ARG A 121 10.89 -0.65 0.82
C ARG A 121 11.44 -0.30 2.20
N ALA A 122 11.00 0.80 2.81
CA ALA A 122 11.40 1.19 4.16
C ALA A 122 10.94 0.17 5.20
N ASP A 123 9.68 -0.26 5.12
CA ASP A 123 9.10 -1.29 5.98
C ASP A 123 9.85 -2.62 5.88
N LEU A 124 10.30 -2.98 4.68
CA LEU A 124 11.08 -4.20 4.42
C LEU A 124 12.51 -4.09 4.98
N GLN A 125 13.14 -2.91 4.89
CA GLN A 125 14.45 -2.65 5.49
C GLN A 125 14.39 -2.70 7.02
N GLU A 126 13.35 -2.12 7.63
CA GLU A 126 13.10 -2.19 9.06
C GLU A 126 12.92 -3.65 9.51
N LEU A 127 12.08 -4.42 8.82
CA LEU A 127 11.88 -5.84 9.08
C LEU A 127 13.20 -6.64 9.05
N ILE A 128 14.05 -6.43 8.04
CA ILE A 128 15.36 -7.11 7.93
C ILE A 128 16.27 -6.72 9.09
N SER A 129 16.30 -5.45 9.47
CA SER A 129 17.07 -4.96 10.61
C SER A 129 16.63 -5.63 11.91
N ASP A 130 15.34 -5.65 12.17
CA ASP A 130 14.73 -6.24 13.36
C ASP A 130 15.02 -7.74 13.46
N ILE A 131 14.84 -8.47 12.36
CA ILE A 131 15.17 -9.89 12.28
C ILE A 131 16.64 -10.12 12.61
N SER A 132 17.53 -9.30 12.02
CA SER A 132 18.97 -9.42 12.24
C SER A 132 19.32 -9.29 13.72
N HIS A 133 18.70 -8.33 14.41
CA HIS A 133 18.85 -8.14 15.84
C HIS A 133 18.30 -9.32 16.65
N GLN A 134 17.11 -9.81 16.32
CA GLN A 134 16.46 -10.92 17.05
C GLN A 134 17.15 -12.27 16.84
N VAL A 135 17.82 -12.48 15.72
CA VAL A 135 18.60 -13.70 15.41
C VAL A 135 19.99 -13.65 16.04
N LYS A 136 20.62 -12.47 16.12
CA LYS A 136 21.98 -12.31 16.68
C LYS A 136 22.07 -12.77 18.13
N THR A 137 21.08 -12.45 18.95
CA THR A 137 21.06 -12.79 20.38
C THR A 137 21.06 -14.30 20.66
N PRO A 138 20.13 -15.12 20.13
CA PRO A 138 20.14 -16.57 20.35
C PRO A 138 21.40 -17.24 19.75
N ILE A 139 21.93 -16.75 18.63
CA ILE A 139 23.17 -17.24 18.06
C ILE A 139 24.36 -16.95 19.01
N ALA A 140 24.42 -15.75 19.59
CA ALA A 140 25.49 -15.41 20.55
C ALA A 140 25.42 -16.30 21.80
N ASN A 141 24.21 -16.53 22.33
CA ASN A 141 23.99 -17.43 23.47
C ASN A 141 24.43 -18.87 23.16
N LEU A 142 24.03 -19.40 21.98
CA LEU A 142 24.45 -20.73 21.55
C LEU A 142 25.98 -20.85 21.41
N LYS A 143 26.62 -19.82 20.84
CA LYS A 143 28.10 -19.79 20.76
C LYS A 143 28.75 -19.78 22.14
N MET A 144 28.22 -18.98 23.07
CA MET A 144 28.74 -18.93 24.44
C MET A 144 28.59 -20.27 25.15
N ILE A 145 27.42 -20.91 25.08
CA ILE A 145 27.16 -22.22 25.68
C ILE A 145 28.12 -23.26 25.09
N ASN A 146 28.27 -23.26 23.76
CA ASN A 146 29.16 -24.20 23.08
C ASN A 146 30.64 -24.00 23.47
N ALA A 147 31.11 -22.75 23.53
CA ALA A 147 32.46 -22.43 23.99
C ALA A 147 32.69 -22.90 25.43
N THR A 148 31.74 -22.65 26.34
CA THR A 148 31.82 -23.09 27.73
C THR A 148 31.91 -24.62 27.86
N LEU A 149 31.10 -25.35 27.08
CA LEU A 149 31.11 -26.82 27.09
C LEU A 149 32.37 -27.43 26.50
N LEU A 150 33.07 -26.74 25.59
CA LEU A 150 34.31 -27.21 24.96
C LEU A 150 35.57 -26.85 25.75
N GLU A 151 35.59 -25.68 26.40
CA GLU A 151 36.79 -25.13 27.03
C GLU A 151 36.89 -25.40 28.54
N GLN A 152 35.79 -25.80 29.18
CA GLN A 152 35.73 -26.01 30.61
C GLN A 152 35.24 -27.42 30.96
N GLU A 153 35.81 -28.00 32.05
CA GLU A 153 35.25 -29.20 32.67
C GLU A 153 33.97 -28.82 33.42
N VAL A 154 32.80 -29.06 32.77
CA VAL A 154 31.47 -28.74 33.31
C VAL A 154 30.88 -29.97 34.00
N PRO A 155 30.41 -29.89 35.26
CA PRO A 155 29.71 -30.98 35.92
C PRO A 155 28.51 -31.50 35.11
N PRO A 156 28.18 -32.81 35.16
CA PRO A 156 27.13 -33.41 34.35
C PRO A 156 25.75 -32.72 34.47
N ASP A 157 25.40 -32.28 35.67
CA ASP A 157 24.11 -31.56 35.89
C ASP A 157 24.06 -30.22 35.15
N LYS A 158 25.16 -29.47 35.14
CA LYS A 158 25.28 -28.21 34.42
C LYS A 158 25.39 -28.44 32.90
N GLN A 159 26.03 -29.55 32.44
CA GLN A 159 26.02 -29.90 31.03
C GLN A 159 24.58 -30.09 30.53
N ARG A 160 23.75 -30.79 31.33
CA ARG A 160 22.34 -30.99 31.00
C ARG A 160 21.55 -29.65 30.95
N GLU A 161 21.83 -28.76 31.90
CA GLU A 161 21.20 -27.42 31.91
C GLU A 161 21.59 -26.63 30.65
N PHE A 162 22.86 -26.60 30.26
CA PHE A 162 23.34 -25.94 29.05
C PHE A 162 22.74 -26.52 27.78
N LEU A 163 22.60 -27.85 27.69
CA LEU A 163 21.95 -28.51 26.56
C LEU A 163 20.47 -28.14 26.45
N LEU A 164 19.72 -28.09 27.57
CA LEU A 164 18.32 -27.63 27.61
C LEU A 164 18.21 -26.15 27.22
N ALA A 165 19.12 -25.30 27.71
CA ALA A 165 19.15 -23.89 27.31
C ALA A 165 19.46 -23.74 25.82
N SER A 166 20.34 -24.58 25.23
CA SER A 166 20.57 -24.60 23.78
C SER A 166 19.36 -25.00 23.00
N GLY A 167 18.62 -26.02 23.44
CA GLY A 167 17.33 -26.42 22.85
C GLY A 167 16.35 -25.23 22.80
N THR A 168 16.20 -24.52 23.93
CA THR A 168 15.32 -23.33 23.99
C THR A 168 15.73 -22.23 23.01
N GLN A 169 17.05 -22.01 22.78
CA GLN A 169 17.51 -21.03 21.79
C GLN A 169 17.24 -21.50 20.34
N LEU A 170 17.36 -22.80 20.07
CA LEU A 170 17.02 -23.39 18.76
C LEU A 170 15.51 -23.26 18.46
N ASP A 171 14.66 -23.58 19.44
CA ASP A 171 13.20 -23.43 19.32
C ASP A 171 12.81 -21.97 19.02
N LYS A 172 13.52 -21.03 19.68
CA LYS A 172 13.32 -19.59 19.43
C LYS A 172 13.71 -19.19 18.01
N LEU A 173 14.82 -19.72 17.48
CA LEU A 173 15.25 -19.48 16.10
C LEU A 173 14.29 -20.07 15.08
N ASP A 174 13.79 -21.29 15.30
CA ASP A 174 12.80 -21.92 14.43
C ASP A 174 11.49 -21.10 14.40
N PHE A 175 11.00 -20.67 15.57
CA PHE A 175 9.83 -19.80 15.67
C PHE A 175 10.02 -18.48 14.91
N LEU A 176 11.19 -17.82 15.04
CA LEU A 176 11.50 -16.59 14.31
C LEU A 176 11.50 -16.81 12.81
N MET A 177 12.08 -17.93 12.35
CA MET A 177 12.11 -18.29 10.93
C MET A 177 10.71 -18.54 10.36
N GLN A 178 9.87 -19.28 11.09
CA GLN A 178 8.48 -19.54 10.68
C GLN A 178 7.66 -18.24 10.62
N ALA A 179 7.80 -17.36 11.62
CA ALA A 179 7.14 -16.06 11.63
C ALA A 179 7.60 -15.17 10.47
N MET A 180 8.91 -15.16 10.16
CA MET A 180 9.47 -14.43 9.02
C MET A 180 8.91 -14.91 7.68
N ILE A 181 8.83 -16.23 7.48
CA ILE A 181 8.24 -16.81 6.27
C ILE A 181 6.76 -16.39 6.13
N LYS A 182 6.00 -16.41 7.24
CA LYS A 182 4.61 -15.97 7.25
C LYS A 182 4.48 -14.48 6.90
N THR A 183 5.26 -13.62 7.55
CA THR A 183 5.26 -12.16 7.29
C THR A 183 5.67 -11.86 5.86
N SER A 184 6.75 -12.46 5.35
CA SER A 184 7.19 -12.28 3.96
C SER A 184 6.11 -12.67 2.94
N ARG A 185 5.41 -13.77 3.15
CA ARG A 185 4.30 -14.19 2.30
C ARG A 185 3.10 -13.24 2.37
N LEU A 186 2.85 -12.66 3.54
CA LEU A 186 1.83 -11.63 3.71
C LEU A 186 2.21 -10.35 2.96
N GLU A 187 3.42 -9.84 3.09
CA GLU A 187 3.86 -8.58 2.48
C GLU A 187 3.98 -8.67 0.95
N THR A 188 4.48 -9.78 0.41
CA THR A 188 4.66 -9.95 -1.04
C THR A 188 3.36 -10.18 -1.82
N GLY A 189 2.20 -10.19 -1.16
CA GLY A 189 0.92 -10.42 -1.84
C GLY A 189 0.73 -11.83 -2.40
N VAL A 190 1.68 -12.73 -2.16
CA VAL A 190 1.62 -14.15 -2.61
C VAL A 190 0.46 -14.90 -1.96
N ILE A 191 -0.03 -14.40 -0.82
CA ILE A 191 -1.22 -14.97 -0.17
C ILE A 191 -2.47 -14.45 -0.89
N SER A 192 -3.05 -15.29 -1.72
CA SER A 192 -4.42 -15.12 -2.21
C SER A 192 -5.40 -15.60 -1.14
N LEU A 193 -6.23 -14.69 -0.62
CA LEU A 193 -7.29 -15.06 0.31
C LEU A 193 -8.40 -15.79 -0.43
N GLU A 194 -8.72 -17.00 -0.02
CA GLU A 194 -9.83 -17.78 -0.52
C GLU A 194 -11.06 -17.59 0.40
N LYS A 195 -11.79 -16.50 0.25
CA LYS A 195 -13.02 -16.24 1.01
C LYS A 195 -14.14 -17.16 0.53
N LYS A 196 -14.72 -17.93 1.45
CA LYS A 196 -15.86 -18.82 1.20
C LYS A 196 -16.93 -18.61 2.27
N GLN A 197 -18.20 -18.77 1.89
CA GLN A 197 -19.31 -18.78 2.86
C GLN A 197 -19.22 -20.04 3.71
N GLN A 198 -18.94 -19.91 5.00
CA GLN A 198 -18.77 -21.04 5.90
C GLN A 198 -19.04 -20.64 7.36
N PRO A 199 -19.39 -21.61 8.24
CA PRO A 199 -19.63 -21.32 9.64
C PRO A 199 -18.38 -20.78 10.34
N ILE A 200 -18.50 -19.62 11.01
CA ILE A 200 -17.39 -19.05 11.78
C ILE A 200 -17.08 -19.89 13.02
N TYR A 201 -18.08 -20.60 13.54
CA TYR A 201 -17.94 -21.51 14.68
C TYR A 201 -16.84 -22.56 14.46
N ASP A 202 -16.82 -23.20 13.28
CA ASP A 202 -15.81 -24.21 12.93
C ASP A 202 -14.38 -23.61 12.89
N THR A 203 -14.27 -22.37 12.41
CA THR A 203 -13.00 -21.66 12.35
C THR A 203 -12.50 -21.30 13.75
N LEU A 204 -13.40 -20.87 14.60
CA LEU A 204 -13.12 -20.59 16.01
C LEU A 204 -12.74 -21.86 16.76
N ALA A 205 -13.45 -22.98 16.55
CA ALA A 205 -13.12 -24.28 17.14
C ALA A 205 -11.71 -24.76 16.78
N MET A 206 -11.29 -24.54 15.53
CA MET A 206 -9.92 -24.83 15.06
C MET A 206 -8.86 -24.01 15.82
N ALA A 207 -9.10 -22.71 16.02
CA ALA A 207 -8.19 -21.82 16.76
C ALA A 207 -8.14 -22.20 18.26
N LEU A 208 -9.27 -22.48 18.86
CA LEU A 208 -9.38 -22.93 20.28
C LEU A 208 -8.65 -24.25 20.51
N GLY A 209 -8.71 -25.20 19.55
CA GLY A 209 -7.96 -26.45 19.64
C GLY A 209 -6.46 -26.24 19.83
N GLY A 210 -5.90 -25.19 19.23
CA GLY A 210 -4.46 -24.85 19.35
C GLY A 210 -4.04 -24.39 20.75
N ILE A 211 -4.95 -23.82 21.54
CA ILE A 211 -4.66 -23.29 22.89
C ILE A 211 -5.10 -24.20 24.01
N PHE A 212 -5.90 -25.23 23.72
CA PHE A 212 -6.60 -26.05 24.71
C PHE A 212 -5.69 -26.60 25.80
N LEU A 213 -4.60 -27.30 25.45
CA LEU A 213 -3.66 -27.88 26.40
C LEU A 213 -2.98 -26.84 27.31
N ASN A 214 -2.69 -25.67 26.79
CA ASN A 214 -2.05 -24.61 27.57
C ASN A 214 -3.05 -23.95 28.52
N ALA A 215 -4.28 -23.75 28.10
CA ALA A 215 -5.37 -23.25 28.95
C ALA A 215 -5.70 -24.24 30.08
N GLU A 216 -5.76 -25.56 29.76
CA GLU A 216 -6.00 -26.62 30.73
C GLU A 216 -4.88 -26.69 31.80
N ARG A 217 -3.62 -26.63 31.39
CA ARG A 217 -2.46 -26.60 32.32
C ARG A 217 -2.51 -25.45 33.33
N LYS A 218 -3.06 -24.31 32.91
CA LYS A 218 -3.25 -23.12 33.75
C LYS A 218 -4.62 -23.08 34.43
N HIS A 219 -5.46 -24.09 34.27
CA HIS A 219 -6.84 -24.11 34.78
C HIS A 219 -7.66 -22.86 34.39
N ILE A 220 -7.42 -22.33 33.18
CA ILE A 220 -8.12 -21.16 32.65
C ILE A 220 -9.51 -21.59 32.16
N GLN A 221 -10.56 -20.88 32.62
CA GLN A 221 -11.91 -21.09 32.10
C GLN A 221 -12.09 -20.38 30.78
N VAL A 222 -12.45 -21.12 29.74
CA VAL A 222 -12.71 -20.57 28.39
C VAL A 222 -14.20 -20.64 28.11
N GLU A 223 -14.83 -19.47 27.98
CA GLU A 223 -16.25 -19.33 27.65
C GLU A 223 -16.39 -18.85 26.20
N VAL A 224 -17.24 -19.53 25.42
CA VAL A 224 -17.44 -19.20 23.99
C VAL A 224 -18.90 -18.88 23.73
N ASN A 225 -19.16 -17.65 23.29
CA ASN A 225 -20.48 -17.21 22.83
C ASN A 225 -20.42 -16.98 21.32
N CYS A 226 -20.73 -18.00 20.53
CA CYS A 226 -20.73 -17.98 19.08
C CYS A 226 -21.93 -18.79 18.56
N PRO A 227 -22.85 -18.20 17.78
CA PRO A 227 -23.93 -18.95 17.15
C PRO A 227 -23.37 -19.96 16.14
N GLU A 228 -23.71 -21.25 16.30
CA GLU A 228 -23.25 -22.34 15.41
C GLU A 228 -23.69 -22.14 13.96
N THR A 229 -24.84 -21.52 13.76
CA THR A 229 -25.45 -21.31 12.42
C THR A 229 -24.94 -20.06 11.71
N LEU A 230 -24.05 -19.28 12.32
CA LEU A 230 -23.57 -18.02 11.74
C LEU A 230 -22.58 -18.29 10.60
N VAL A 231 -23.02 -18.08 9.38
CA VAL A 231 -22.24 -18.26 8.14
C VAL A 231 -21.78 -16.90 7.64
N VAL A 232 -20.47 -16.74 7.43
CA VAL A 232 -19.84 -15.52 6.93
C VAL A 232 -18.82 -15.82 5.84
N SER A 233 -18.59 -14.84 4.97
CA SER A 233 -17.58 -14.96 3.91
C SER A 233 -16.19 -14.66 4.47
N HIS A 234 -15.40 -15.69 4.72
CA HIS A 234 -14.04 -15.54 5.24
C HIS A 234 -13.09 -16.62 4.72
N ASP A 235 -11.79 -16.41 4.88
CA ASP A 235 -10.78 -17.44 4.67
C ASP A 235 -10.55 -18.19 5.98
N ARG A 236 -10.96 -19.47 6.03
CA ARG A 236 -10.90 -20.30 7.24
C ARG A 236 -9.51 -20.37 7.84
N LYS A 237 -8.51 -20.58 7.00
CA LYS A 237 -7.12 -20.77 7.44
C LYS A 237 -6.55 -19.50 8.07
N TRP A 238 -6.69 -18.38 7.38
CA TRP A 238 -6.10 -17.13 7.84
C TRP A 238 -6.89 -16.47 8.97
N THR A 239 -8.21 -16.65 8.99
CA THR A 239 -9.04 -16.22 10.13
C THR A 239 -8.73 -17.05 11.37
N ALA A 240 -8.56 -18.38 11.24
CA ALA A 240 -8.15 -19.25 12.37
C ALA A 240 -6.75 -18.84 12.89
N GLU A 241 -5.82 -18.48 12.03
CA GLU A 241 -4.48 -18.00 12.43
C GLU A 241 -4.56 -16.67 13.19
N ALA A 242 -5.39 -15.71 12.74
CA ALA A 242 -5.60 -14.45 13.45
C ALA A 242 -6.22 -14.68 14.84
N LEU A 243 -7.25 -15.51 14.91
CA LEU A 243 -7.88 -15.92 16.18
C LEU A 243 -6.89 -16.59 17.12
N PHE A 244 -6.10 -17.53 16.60
CA PHE A 244 -5.10 -18.26 17.39
C PHE A 244 -4.06 -17.31 18.00
N ASN A 245 -3.56 -16.33 17.26
CA ASN A 245 -2.57 -15.37 17.77
C ASN A 245 -3.11 -14.55 18.97
N ILE A 246 -4.38 -14.14 18.92
CA ILE A 246 -5.02 -13.42 20.02
C ILE A 246 -5.27 -14.37 21.22
N LEU A 247 -5.80 -15.57 20.95
CA LEU A 247 -6.10 -16.56 21.97
C LEU A 247 -4.84 -17.06 22.69
N ASP A 248 -3.74 -17.29 21.95
CA ASP A 248 -2.45 -17.68 22.54
C ASP A 248 -1.90 -16.59 23.47
N ASN A 249 -2.03 -15.33 23.09
CA ASN A 249 -1.69 -14.21 23.95
C ASN A 249 -2.60 -14.15 25.18
N ALA A 250 -3.91 -14.33 25.03
CA ALA A 250 -4.83 -14.37 26.14
C ALA A 250 -4.44 -15.47 27.17
N VAL A 251 -4.13 -16.68 26.69
CA VAL A 251 -3.66 -17.78 27.57
C VAL A 251 -2.31 -17.47 28.22
N LYS A 252 -1.38 -16.86 27.49
CA LYS A 252 -0.06 -16.48 28.04
C LYS A 252 -0.16 -15.53 29.22
N TYR A 253 -0.96 -14.47 29.05
CA TYR A 253 -1.00 -13.34 29.99
C TYR A 253 -2.07 -13.47 31.07
N THR A 254 -3.00 -14.43 30.93
CA THR A 254 -3.95 -14.77 31.99
C THR A 254 -3.25 -15.62 33.06
N PRO A 255 -3.41 -15.28 34.34
CA PRO A 255 -2.89 -16.10 35.45
C PRO A 255 -3.62 -17.45 35.56
N GLU A 256 -3.06 -18.36 36.33
CA GLU A 256 -3.75 -19.61 36.70
C GLU A 256 -5.12 -19.31 37.33
N TYR A 257 -6.11 -20.13 36.98
CA TYR A 257 -7.52 -20.01 37.40
C TYR A 257 -8.24 -18.73 36.90
N GLY A 258 -7.65 -18.03 35.92
CA GLY A 258 -8.31 -16.90 35.28
C GLY A 258 -9.35 -17.34 34.25
N SER A 259 -9.90 -16.39 33.48
CA SER A 259 -10.92 -16.67 32.46
C SER A 259 -10.65 -15.96 31.15
N ILE A 260 -11.07 -16.59 30.05
CA ILE A 260 -11.06 -16.03 28.71
C ILE A 260 -12.48 -16.16 28.16
N ARG A 261 -13.05 -15.07 27.66
CA ARG A 261 -14.36 -15.04 27.02
C ARG A 261 -14.21 -14.65 25.55
N VAL A 262 -14.75 -15.48 24.68
CA VAL A 262 -14.84 -15.22 23.24
C VAL A 262 -16.29 -14.93 22.90
N CYS A 263 -16.54 -13.77 22.25
CA CYS A 263 -17.88 -13.37 21.84
C CYS A 263 -17.86 -13.04 20.34
N VAL A 264 -18.81 -13.62 19.60
CA VAL A 264 -18.98 -13.38 18.16
C VAL A 264 -20.34 -12.75 17.94
N GLU A 265 -20.34 -11.51 17.45
CA GLU A 265 -21.53 -10.70 17.20
C GLU A 265 -21.67 -10.38 15.72
N SER A 266 -22.84 -10.63 15.16
CA SER A 266 -23.17 -10.24 13.79
C SER A 266 -23.84 -8.87 13.81
N TRP A 267 -23.21 -7.92 13.12
CA TRP A 267 -23.76 -6.58 12.86
C TRP A 267 -24.25 -6.50 11.41
N GLU A 268 -25.04 -5.51 11.06
CA GLU A 268 -25.65 -5.39 9.71
C GLU A 268 -24.63 -5.46 8.55
N MET A 269 -23.43 -4.89 8.75
CA MET A 269 -22.41 -4.73 7.71
C MET A 269 -21.15 -5.58 7.94
N HIS A 270 -20.92 -6.09 9.16
CA HIS A 270 -19.70 -6.80 9.52
C HIS A 270 -19.91 -7.74 10.71
N LEU A 271 -18.98 -8.66 10.85
CA LEU A 271 -18.85 -9.53 12.01
C LEU A 271 -17.85 -8.90 12.99
N LYS A 272 -18.20 -8.89 14.28
CA LYS A 272 -17.25 -8.52 15.34
C LYS A 272 -16.92 -9.73 16.18
N VAL A 273 -15.63 -10.04 16.29
CA VAL A 273 -15.12 -11.04 17.24
C VAL A 273 -14.39 -10.30 18.36
N SER A 274 -14.74 -10.58 19.59
CA SER A 274 -14.07 -10.05 20.78
C SER A 274 -13.58 -11.18 21.67
N ILE A 275 -12.33 -11.06 22.14
CA ILE A 275 -11.65 -11.99 23.02
C ILE A 275 -11.21 -11.20 24.24
N THR A 276 -11.84 -11.49 25.38
CA THR A 276 -11.59 -10.82 26.65
C THR A 276 -10.88 -11.77 27.61
N ASP A 277 -9.77 -11.35 28.16
CA ASP A 277 -9.00 -12.06 29.18
C ASP A 277 -9.03 -11.34 30.53
N THR A 278 -8.79 -12.07 31.60
CA THR A 278 -8.61 -11.53 32.97
C THR A 278 -7.13 -11.48 33.36
N GLY A 279 -6.28 -11.14 32.39
CA GLY A 279 -4.84 -11.04 32.55
C GLY A 279 -4.38 -9.76 33.24
N LYS A 280 -3.08 -9.49 33.16
CA LYS A 280 -2.46 -8.30 33.77
C LYS A 280 -2.87 -6.96 33.14
N GLY A 281 -3.55 -6.99 32.01
CA GLY A 281 -3.89 -5.79 31.24
C GLY A 281 -2.69 -5.12 30.58
N ILE A 282 -2.95 -4.01 29.89
CA ILE A 282 -1.98 -3.25 29.10
C ILE A 282 -2.13 -1.77 29.43
N PRO A 283 -1.05 -1.08 29.85
CA PRO A 283 -1.06 0.36 30.09
C PRO A 283 -1.50 1.14 28.84
N ALA A 284 -2.27 2.22 29.02
CA ALA A 284 -2.83 3.00 27.92
C ALA A 284 -1.77 3.51 26.94
N GLU A 285 -0.59 3.88 27.46
CA GLU A 285 0.53 4.37 26.67
C GLU A 285 1.11 3.33 25.70
N GLN A 286 0.96 2.04 26.03
CA GLN A 286 1.54 0.94 25.27
C GLN A 286 0.53 0.27 24.31
N GLN A 287 -0.77 0.60 24.39
CA GLN A 287 -1.81 -0.09 23.62
C GLN A 287 -1.69 0.05 22.10
N HIS A 288 -1.09 1.11 21.58
CA HIS A 288 -0.82 1.25 20.15
C HIS A 288 0.49 0.60 19.73
N GLU A 289 1.46 0.45 20.64
CA GLU A 289 2.74 -0.16 20.33
C GLU A 289 2.68 -1.68 20.24
N ILE A 290 1.70 -2.33 20.90
CA ILE A 290 1.60 -3.80 20.95
C ILE A 290 1.38 -4.46 19.59
N PHE A 291 0.90 -3.72 18.60
CA PHE A 291 0.73 -4.20 17.23
C PHE A 291 2.01 -4.04 16.39
N SER A 292 3.01 -3.32 16.90
CA SER A 292 4.31 -3.22 16.25
C SER A 292 5.09 -4.53 16.33
N ARG A 293 5.96 -4.75 15.37
CA ARG A 293 6.76 -5.98 15.29
C ARG A 293 7.76 -6.05 16.46
N PHE A 294 7.96 -7.24 16.99
CA PHE A 294 8.94 -7.55 18.06
C PHE A 294 8.71 -6.83 19.40
N VAL A 295 7.58 -6.16 19.56
CA VAL A 295 7.22 -5.52 20.84
C VAL A 295 6.83 -6.58 21.87
N LYS A 296 7.43 -6.47 23.05
CA LYS A 296 7.13 -7.29 24.23
C LYS A 296 6.97 -6.37 25.43
N LEU A 297 5.88 -6.49 26.13
CA LEU A 297 5.64 -5.75 27.37
C LEU A 297 6.49 -6.28 28.54
N ASP A 298 6.93 -7.55 28.47
CA ASP A 298 7.81 -8.19 29.43
C ASP A 298 8.99 -8.87 28.74
N SER A 299 10.19 -8.61 29.23
CA SER A 299 11.44 -9.24 28.76
C SER A 299 11.46 -10.78 28.97
N PHE A 300 10.67 -11.28 29.92
CA PHE A 300 10.57 -12.72 30.24
C PHE A 300 9.46 -13.45 29.48
N SER A 301 8.62 -12.76 28.71
CA SER A 301 7.53 -13.40 27.97
C SER A 301 8.07 -14.29 26.85
N GLN A 302 7.57 -15.54 26.79
CA GLN A 302 7.87 -16.46 25.70
C GLN A 302 7.23 -15.96 24.40
N GLY A 303 7.99 -16.06 23.27
CA GLY A 303 7.54 -15.65 21.96
C GLY A 303 8.43 -14.55 21.35
N ALA A 304 8.28 -14.26 20.06
CA ALA A 304 9.08 -13.27 19.34
C ALA A 304 8.46 -11.87 19.26
N GLY A 305 7.27 -11.65 19.79
CA GLY A 305 6.56 -10.36 19.67
C GLY A 305 6.01 -10.09 18.25
N LEU A 306 5.75 -11.15 17.46
CA LEU A 306 5.23 -11.03 16.09
C LEU A 306 3.75 -11.39 15.96
N GLY A 307 3.13 -12.02 16.97
CA GLY A 307 1.76 -12.55 16.86
C GLY A 307 0.71 -11.49 16.58
N LEU A 308 0.72 -10.37 17.28
CA LEU A 308 -0.25 -9.29 17.10
C LEU A 308 -0.04 -8.50 15.81
N SER A 309 1.19 -8.28 15.39
CA SER A 309 1.50 -7.62 14.10
C SER A 309 1.07 -8.49 12.90
N ILE A 310 1.27 -9.80 12.98
CA ILE A 310 0.75 -10.76 11.99
C ILE A 310 -0.78 -10.75 11.98
N CYS A 311 -1.41 -10.75 13.16
CA CYS A 311 -2.85 -10.69 13.29
C CYS A 311 -3.41 -9.40 12.66
N GLN A 312 -2.81 -8.24 12.93
CA GLN A 312 -3.20 -6.97 12.32
C GLN A 312 -3.10 -7.03 10.79
N SER A 313 -1.96 -7.46 10.25
CA SER A 313 -1.76 -7.57 8.80
C SER A 313 -2.78 -8.53 8.15
N LEU A 314 -3.15 -9.62 8.81
CA LEU A 314 -4.17 -10.56 8.33
C LEU A 314 -5.56 -9.94 8.31
N VAL A 315 -5.98 -9.29 9.40
CA VAL A 315 -7.29 -8.65 9.54
C VAL A 315 -7.44 -7.51 8.52
N GLU A 316 -6.44 -6.65 8.37
CA GLU A 316 -6.43 -5.56 7.38
C GLU A 316 -6.53 -6.08 5.93
N ARG A 317 -5.82 -7.15 5.59
CA ARG A 317 -5.94 -7.81 4.26
C ARG A 317 -7.32 -8.45 4.03
N MET A 318 -7.95 -8.92 5.09
CA MET A 318 -9.33 -9.41 5.00
C MET A 318 -10.35 -8.28 4.85
N GLY A 319 -9.92 -7.02 4.99
CA GLY A 319 -10.76 -5.81 4.87
C GLY A 319 -11.40 -5.41 6.20
N GLY A 320 -10.91 -5.96 7.32
CA GLY A 320 -11.36 -5.67 8.67
C GLY A 320 -10.48 -4.69 9.41
N GLN A 321 -10.83 -4.43 10.66
CA GLN A 321 -10.07 -3.62 11.62
C GLN A 321 -9.85 -4.42 12.89
N ILE A 322 -8.71 -4.19 13.57
CA ILE A 322 -8.39 -4.78 14.85
C ILE A 322 -8.11 -3.68 15.89
N GLY A 323 -8.46 -3.92 17.13
CA GLY A 323 -8.19 -3.01 18.22
C GLY A 323 -8.14 -3.72 19.57
N VAL A 324 -7.76 -2.96 20.59
CA VAL A 324 -7.69 -3.41 21.98
C VAL A 324 -8.32 -2.38 22.91
N ASN A 325 -9.02 -2.86 23.90
CA ASN A 325 -9.46 -2.10 25.08
C ASN A 325 -8.91 -2.82 26.31
N SER A 326 -8.04 -2.18 27.06
CA SER A 326 -7.39 -2.81 28.21
C SER A 326 -7.18 -1.83 29.34
N ARG A 327 -7.18 -2.36 30.56
CA ARG A 327 -6.78 -1.64 31.79
C ARG A 327 -5.80 -2.50 32.57
N GLU A 328 -4.73 -1.88 33.03
CA GLU A 328 -3.73 -2.55 33.83
C GLU A 328 -4.37 -3.14 35.12
N GLY A 329 -4.12 -4.43 35.34
CA GLY A 329 -4.70 -5.19 36.46
C GLY A 329 -6.13 -5.71 36.26
N GLU A 330 -6.85 -5.32 35.20
CA GLU A 330 -8.24 -5.75 34.96
C GLU A 330 -8.36 -6.72 33.75
N GLY A 331 -7.33 -6.81 32.92
CA GLY A 331 -7.31 -7.65 31.72
C GLY A 331 -7.41 -6.88 30.41
N SER A 332 -7.58 -7.61 29.30
CA SER A 332 -7.64 -7.02 27.97
C SER A 332 -8.79 -7.59 27.16
N CYS A 333 -9.37 -6.76 26.30
CA CYS A 333 -10.35 -7.14 25.29
C CYS A 333 -9.80 -6.80 23.92
N PHE A 334 -9.37 -7.79 23.17
CA PHE A 334 -9.01 -7.66 21.76
C PHE A 334 -10.25 -7.90 20.90
N TRP A 335 -10.44 -7.08 19.89
CA TRP A 335 -11.55 -7.21 18.96
C TRP A 335 -11.08 -6.99 17.52
N PHE A 336 -11.75 -7.65 16.58
CA PHE A 336 -11.60 -7.38 15.16
C PHE A 336 -12.94 -7.55 14.41
N THR A 337 -13.02 -6.93 13.24
CA THR A 337 -14.21 -6.95 12.38
C THR A 337 -13.91 -7.52 11.01
#